data_b89ee346fd9cb856dd929ef35f44d946
#
_entry.id   b89ee346fd9cb856dd929ef35f44d946
#
_cell.length_a   1.000
_cell.length_b   1.000
_cell.length_c   1.000
_cell.angle_alpha   90.00
_cell.angle_beta   90.00
_cell.angle_gamma   90.00
#
_symmetry.space_group_name_H-M   'P 1'
#
loop_
_entity.id
_entity.type
_entity.pdbx_description
1 polymer ?
#
loop_
_entity_poly.entity_id
_entity_poly.type
_entity_poly.pdbx_seq_one_letter_code
_entity_poly.pdbx_strand_id
1 'polypeptide(L)'
;MQGYIINVNPVKDEDLIVTILTKETILVTYRFYGARHPTIQLGYKIDFEAQTSIKSTIPQLRSVMHLGAKWLTQRERVFVWQSFIGLFYKHLKDIDDIDDFYFDLLEQSAQKWEKQNPKRVVIESYLKLLEHEGRIHDEFICFNCEQKIEEDPTLIRGFLMAHQECVYSH
;
A
#
# COMPACT_ATOMS: atom_id res chain seq x y z
N MET A 1 -5.32 17.28 7.29
CA MET A 1 -5.63 15.82 7.12
C MET A 1 -4.32 15.06 7.06
N GLN A 2 -4.28 13.85 7.63
CA GLN A 2 -3.08 13.02 7.55
C GLN A 2 -3.26 11.86 6.56
N GLY A 3 -2.18 11.49 5.88
CA GLY A 3 -2.21 10.37 4.93
C GLY A 3 -0.81 9.92 4.50
N TYR A 4 -0.77 8.73 3.90
CA TYR A 4 0.43 8.18 3.26
C TYR A 4 0.39 8.41 1.77
N ILE A 5 1.46 8.94 1.20
CA ILE A 5 1.61 9.03 -0.26
C ILE A 5 1.87 7.61 -0.78
N ILE A 6 0.87 7.06 -1.47
CA ILE A 6 0.93 5.68 -1.97
C ILE A 6 1.24 5.60 -3.48
N ASN A 7 1.12 6.72 -4.20
CA ASN A 7 1.55 6.81 -5.59
C ASN A 7 1.86 8.26 -5.98
N VAL A 8 2.84 8.44 -6.88
CA VAL A 8 3.24 9.74 -7.41
C VAL A 8 3.46 9.60 -8.92
N ASN A 9 2.66 10.29 -9.71
CA ASN A 9 2.76 10.30 -11.16
C ASN A 9 3.18 11.70 -11.64
N PRO A 10 4.35 11.83 -12.28
CA PRO A 10 4.72 13.05 -12.97
C PRO A 10 3.76 13.35 -14.12
N VAL A 11 3.40 14.62 -14.28
CA VAL A 11 2.63 15.13 -15.40
C VAL A 11 3.39 16.30 -16.05
N LYS A 12 2.70 17.16 -16.76
CA LYS A 12 3.31 18.27 -17.48
C LYS A 12 3.94 19.29 -16.51
N ASP A 13 5.02 19.93 -16.94
CA ASP A 13 5.65 21.11 -16.29
C ASP A 13 6.05 20.92 -14.81
N GLU A 14 6.59 19.74 -14.47
CA GLU A 14 7.00 19.37 -13.09
C GLU A 14 5.84 19.20 -12.10
N ASP A 15 4.62 19.20 -12.58
CA ASP A 15 3.44 18.94 -11.78
C ASP A 15 3.31 17.44 -11.45
N LEU A 16 2.63 17.15 -10.35
CA LEU A 16 2.41 15.79 -9.90
C LEU A 16 0.93 15.50 -9.68
N ILE A 17 0.51 14.29 -10.04
CA ILE A 17 -0.69 13.66 -9.49
C ILE A 17 -0.23 12.78 -8.33
N VAL A 18 -0.76 13.06 -7.15
CA VAL A 18 -0.39 12.40 -5.90
C VAL A 18 -1.59 11.65 -5.36
N THR A 19 -1.44 10.34 -5.19
CA THR A 19 -2.47 9.49 -4.57
C THR A 19 -2.11 9.28 -3.10
N ILE A 20 -3.04 9.59 -2.22
CA ILE A 20 -2.84 9.61 -0.77
C ILE A 20 -3.87 8.70 -0.12
N LEU A 21 -3.43 7.73 0.64
CA LEU A 21 -4.28 6.93 1.52
C LEU A 21 -4.47 7.68 2.83
N THR A 22 -5.71 8.04 3.12
CA THR A 22 -6.13 8.59 4.41
C THR A 22 -6.83 7.52 5.23
N LYS A 23 -7.27 7.87 6.43
CA LYS A 23 -8.02 6.93 7.29
C LYS A 23 -9.40 6.56 6.73
N GLU A 24 -9.97 7.41 5.90
CA GLU A 24 -11.35 7.27 5.43
C GLU A 24 -11.44 6.90 3.94
N THR A 25 -10.41 7.23 3.14
CA THR A 25 -10.48 7.09 1.69
C THR A 25 -9.11 7.24 1.01
N ILE A 26 -9.06 6.89 -0.26
CA ILE A 26 -7.96 7.22 -1.16
C ILE A 26 -8.29 8.51 -1.91
N LEU A 27 -7.44 9.51 -1.74
CA LEU A 27 -7.55 10.80 -2.42
C LEU A 27 -6.56 10.89 -3.58
N VAL A 28 -7.05 11.23 -4.77
CA VAL A 28 -6.21 11.63 -5.91
C VAL A 28 -6.17 13.15 -5.93
N THR A 29 -4.98 13.72 -5.83
CA THR A 29 -4.77 15.17 -5.75
C THR A 29 -3.79 15.64 -6.80
N TYR A 30 -3.86 16.93 -7.14
CA TYR A 30 -2.95 17.60 -8.09
C TYR A 30 -2.04 18.58 -7.35
N ARG A 31 -0.74 18.54 -7.64
CA ARG A 31 0.24 19.45 -7.07
C ARG A 31 1.04 20.17 -8.15
N PHE A 32 0.85 21.48 -8.25
CA PHE A 32 1.65 22.35 -9.12
C PHE A 32 3.11 22.36 -8.66
N TYR A 33 4.03 22.22 -9.62
CA TYR A 33 5.48 22.17 -9.38
C TYR A 33 5.88 21.15 -8.30
N GLY A 34 5.11 20.08 -8.17
CA GLY A 34 5.27 19.09 -7.11
C GLY A 34 6.65 18.41 -7.11
N ALA A 35 7.25 18.23 -8.29
CA ALA A 35 8.57 17.63 -8.43
C ALA A 35 9.70 18.44 -7.74
N ARG A 36 9.48 19.72 -7.46
CA ARG A 36 10.42 20.57 -6.70
C ARG A 36 10.30 20.44 -5.19
N HIS A 37 9.28 19.74 -4.70
CA HIS A 37 9.01 19.61 -3.27
C HIS A 37 9.54 18.29 -2.71
N PRO A 38 10.62 18.28 -1.92
CA PRO A 38 11.21 17.06 -1.38
C PRO A 38 10.30 16.32 -0.38
N THR A 39 9.24 16.98 0.08
CA THR A 39 8.23 16.40 0.97
C THR A 39 7.21 15.51 0.26
N ILE A 40 7.18 15.51 -1.09
CA ILE A 40 6.25 14.70 -1.88
C ILE A 40 7.00 13.51 -2.45
N GLN A 41 7.12 12.47 -1.65
CA GLN A 41 7.78 11.23 -2.05
C GLN A 41 6.93 10.02 -1.68
N LEU A 42 7.06 8.99 -2.50
CA LEU A 42 6.37 7.70 -2.27
C LEU A 42 6.67 7.17 -0.86
N GLY A 43 5.62 6.82 -0.13
CA GLY A 43 5.70 6.26 1.20
C GLY A 43 5.84 7.28 2.33
N TYR A 44 5.89 8.57 2.04
CA TYR A 44 5.92 9.58 3.09
C TYR A 44 4.53 9.75 3.71
N LYS A 45 4.52 9.81 5.06
CA LYS A 45 3.35 10.29 5.80
C LYS A 45 3.37 11.81 5.82
N ILE A 46 2.25 12.42 5.46
CA ILE A 46 2.11 13.88 5.39
C ILE A 46 0.87 14.35 6.16
N ASP A 47 0.96 15.57 6.67
CA ASP A 47 -0.20 16.40 6.97
C ASP A 47 -0.41 17.36 5.80
N PHE A 48 -1.66 17.51 5.36
CA PHE A 48 -1.97 18.26 4.15
C PHE A 48 -3.39 18.80 4.12
N GLU A 49 -3.63 19.69 3.16
CA GLU A 49 -4.95 20.18 2.80
C GLU A 49 -5.27 19.81 1.35
N ALA A 50 -6.51 19.38 1.10
CA ALA A 50 -7.05 19.14 -0.24
C ALA A 50 -8.06 20.25 -0.56
N GLN A 51 -7.70 21.17 -1.46
CA GLN A 51 -8.53 22.30 -1.84
C GLN A 51 -9.28 21.98 -3.13
N THR A 52 -10.60 21.89 -3.04
CA THR A 52 -11.47 21.76 -4.22
C THR A 52 -11.58 23.07 -4.97
N SER A 53 -11.76 23.01 -6.29
CA SER A 53 -11.96 24.16 -7.15
C SER A 53 -13.13 23.89 -8.09
N ILE A 54 -13.92 24.93 -8.38
CA ILE A 54 -15.03 24.84 -9.35
C ILE A 54 -14.53 24.48 -10.75
N LYS A 55 -13.26 24.76 -11.04
CA LYS A 55 -12.65 24.55 -12.37
C LYS A 55 -11.95 23.20 -12.54
N SER A 56 -11.85 22.40 -11.49
CA SER A 56 -11.12 21.13 -11.53
C SER A 56 -11.83 20.06 -10.70
N THR A 57 -11.98 18.88 -11.28
CA THR A 57 -12.52 17.69 -10.61
C THR A 57 -11.52 17.09 -9.62
N ILE A 58 -10.22 17.34 -9.81
CA ILE A 58 -9.16 16.85 -8.94
C ILE A 58 -8.77 17.97 -7.96
N PRO A 59 -8.87 17.75 -6.63
CA PRO A 59 -8.50 18.73 -5.63
C PRO A 59 -7.00 19.04 -5.68
N GLN A 60 -6.63 20.27 -5.34
CA GLN A 60 -5.24 20.69 -5.23
C GLN A 60 -4.65 20.30 -3.88
N LEU A 61 -3.48 19.69 -3.90
CA LEU A 61 -2.70 19.38 -2.71
C LEU A 61 -2.01 20.65 -2.20
N ARG A 62 -2.32 21.07 -0.97
CA ARG A 62 -1.83 22.28 -0.32
C ARG A 62 -1.23 21.98 1.06
N SER A 63 -0.47 22.94 1.58
CA SER A 63 0.01 22.95 2.98
C SER A 63 0.68 21.63 3.41
N VAL A 64 1.51 21.04 2.51
CA VAL A 64 2.11 19.72 2.74
C VAL A 64 3.23 19.83 3.77
N MET A 65 3.06 19.13 4.88
CA MET A 65 4.06 18.97 5.92
C MET A 65 4.41 17.48 6.09
N HIS A 66 5.70 17.17 6.02
CA HIS A 66 6.18 15.80 6.21
C HIS A 66 6.19 15.42 7.68
N LEU A 67 5.57 14.32 8.04
CA LEU A 67 5.45 13.82 9.42
C LEU A 67 6.54 12.80 9.76
N GLY A 68 7.70 12.94 9.26
CA GLY A 68 8.94 12.20 9.44
C GLY A 68 8.95 10.91 10.27
N ALA A 69 9.82 9.98 9.89
CA ALA A 69 10.20 8.84 10.72
C ALA A 69 11.72 8.74 10.75
N LYS A 70 12.29 8.35 11.89
CA LYS A 70 13.76 8.30 12.09
C LYS A 70 14.46 7.39 11.08
N TRP A 71 13.83 6.29 10.70
CA TRP A 71 14.39 5.31 9.74
C TRP A 71 14.46 5.84 8.30
N LEU A 72 13.81 6.97 7.98
CA LEU A 72 13.90 7.61 6.66
C LEU A 72 15.31 8.10 6.29
N THR A 73 16.21 8.21 7.25
CA THR A 73 17.63 8.50 6.99
C THR A 73 18.41 7.26 6.52
N GLN A 74 17.82 6.06 6.62
CA GLN A 74 18.46 4.78 6.29
C GLN A 74 18.04 4.33 4.89
N ARG A 75 18.89 4.57 3.88
CA ARG A 75 18.60 4.35 2.47
C ARG A 75 18.01 2.96 2.15
N GLU A 76 18.57 1.91 2.74
CA GLU A 76 18.09 0.54 2.50
C GLU A 76 16.68 0.33 3.02
N ARG A 77 16.36 0.87 4.21
CA ARG A 77 15.02 0.80 4.79
C ARG A 77 13.99 1.56 3.95
N VAL A 78 14.38 2.75 3.47
CA VAL A 78 13.53 3.57 2.59
C VAL A 78 13.22 2.82 1.30
N PHE A 79 14.22 2.18 0.69
CA PHE A 79 14.02 1.42 -0.55
C PHE A 79 13.01 0.27 -0.38
N VAL A 80 13.16 -0.52 0.70
CA VAL A 80 12.21 -1.62 0.99
C VAL A 80 10.82 -1.06 1.29
N TRP A 81 10.72 0.06 2.02
CA TRP A 81 9.46 0.74 2.30
C TRP A 81 8.75 1.20 1.03
N GLN A 82 9.45 1.89 0.15
CA GLN A 82 8.89 2.35 -1.12
C GLN A 82 8.44 1.18 -2.01
N SER A 83 9.18 0.09 -2.02
CA SER A 83 8.81 -1.14 -2.72
C SER A 83 7.52 -1.75 -2.13
N PHE A 84 7.41 -1.80 -0.80
CA PHE A 84 6.21 -2.25 -0.09
C PHE A 84 5.00 -1.36 -0.41
N ILE A 85 5.15 -0.04 -0.33
CA ILE A 85 4.08 0.92 -0.68
C ILE A 85 3.65 0.77 -2.14
N GLY A 86 4.59 0.57 -3.06
CA GLY A 86 4.26 0.35 -4.48
C GLY A 86 3.45 -0.93 -4.74
N LEU A 87 3.75 -2.01 -4.02
CA LEU A 87 2.95 -3.24 -4.05
C LEU A 87 1.58 -3.03 -3.40
N PHE A 88 1.54 -2.38 -2.25
CA PHE A 88 0.33 -2.05 -1.53
C PHE A 88 -0.63 -1.20 -2.37
N TYR A 89 -0.12 -0.17 -3.06
CA TYR A 89 -0.91 0.64 -3.98
C TYR A 89 -1.50 -0.18 -5.13
N LYS A 90 -0.73 -1.11 -5.71
CA LYS A 90 -1.24 -2.00 -6.77
C LYS A 90 -2.37 -2.89 -6.28
N HIS A 91 -2.26 -3.36 -5.04
CA HIS A 91 -3.28 -4.16 -4.39
C HIS A 91 -4.58 -3.35 -4.15
N LEU A 92 -4.45 -2.12 -3.65
CA LEU A 92 -5.61 -1.25 -3.36
C LEU A 92 -6.40 -0.80 -4.61
N LYS A 93 -5.83 -0.90 -5.81
CA LYS A 93 -6.54 -0.56 -7.05
C LYS A 93 -7.75 -1.44 -7.34
N ASP A 94 -7.73 -2.66 -6.83
CA ASP A 94 -8.75 -3.67 -7.08
C ASP A 94 -9.75 -3.77 -5.92
N ILE A 95 -9.70 -2.81 -4.97
CA ILE A 95 -10.57 -2.76 -3.79
C ILE A 95 -11.55 -1.60 -3.93
N ASP A 96 -12.83 -1.92 -3.90
CA ASP A 96 -13.90 -0.93 -4.08
C ASP A 96 -14.19 -0.14 -2.79
N ASP A 97 -14.01 -0.76 -1.63
CA ASP A 97 -14.33 -0.18 -0.32
C ASP A 97 -13.08 -0.10 0.57
N ILE A 98 -12.63 1.12 0.83
CA ILE A 98 -11.45 1.41 1.66
C ILE A 98 -11.93 1.81 3.05
N ASP A 99 -11.62 0.96 4.02
CA ASP A 99 -11.82 1.23 5.43
C ASP A 99 -10.53 1.73 6.13
N ASP A 100 -10.63 2.00 7.42
CA ASP A 100 -9.51 2.50 8.23
C ASP A 100 -8.40 1.46 8.47
N PHE A 101 -8.68 0.17 8.26
CA PHE A 101 -7.71 -0.92 8.41
C PHE A 101 -6.45 -0.70 7.57
N TYR A 102 -6.60 -0.28 6.32
CA TYR A 102 -5.46 -0.10 5.40
C TYR A 102 -4.51 1.01 5.85
N PHE A 103 -5.06 2.10 6.35
CA PHE A 103 -4.25 3.18 6.93
C PHE A 103 -3.57 2.73 8.22
N ASP A 104 -4.31 2.10 9.13
CA ASP A 104 -3.79 1.62 10.41
C ASP A 104 -2.73 0.52 10.21
N LEU A 105 -2.84 -0.31 9.17
CA LEU A 105 -1.83 -1.29 8.80
C LEU A 105 -0.50 -0.61 8.44
N LEU A 106 -0.53 0.48 7.65
CA LEU A 106 0.68 1.26 7.34
C LEU A 106 1.25 1.93 8.58
N GLU A 107 0.41 2.48 9.47
CA GLU A 107 0.85 3.07 10.75
C GLU A 107 1.61 2.04 11.61
N GLN A 108 1.02 0.87 11.82
CA GLN A 108 1.63 -0.20 12.60
C GLN A 108 2.94 -0.68 11.94
N SER A 109 2.94 -0.80 10.62
CA SER A 109 4.13 -1.19 9.86
C SER A 109 5.25 -0.16 10.02
N ALA A 110 4.95 1.13 9.86
CA ALA A 110 5.93 2.21 10.01
C ALA A 110 6.54 2.28 11.43
N GLN A 111 5.73 2.02 12.46
CA GLN A 111 6.21 1.95 13.86
C GLN A 111 7.16 0.78 14.11
N LYS A 112 6.86 -0.39 13.51
CA LYS A 112 7.72 -1.58 13.61
C LYS A 112 9.00 -1.44 12.78
N TRP A 113 8.97 -0.63 11.72
CA TRP A 113 10.03 -0.50 10.72
C TRP A 113 11.38 -0.10 11.29
N GLU A 114 11.39 0.70 12.35
CA GLU A 114 12.62 1.12 13.04
C GLU A 114 13.27 -0.03 13.82
N LYS A 115 12.46 -0.88 14.45
CA LYS A 115 12.91 -1.86 15.45
C LYS A 115 13.08 -3.27 14.89
N GLN A 116 12.39 -3.60 13.81
CA GLN A 116 12.35 -4.94 13.24
C GLN A 116 13.02 -4.99 11.86
N ASN A 117 13.24 -6.21 11.36
CA ASN A 117 13.69 -6.42 9.99
C ASN A 117 12.58 -5.99 9.02
N PRO A 118 12.83 -5.03 8.10
CA PRO A 118 11.82 -4.54 7.16
C PRO A 118 11.12 -5.63 6.34
N LYS A 119 11.87 -6.62 5.84
CA LYS A 119 11.29 -7.72 5.06
C LYS A 119 10.30 -8.56 5.88
N ARG A 120 10.60 -8.77 7.16
CA ARG A 120 9.68 -9.46 8.08
C ARG A 120 8.40 -8.64 8.29
N VAL A 121 8.52 -7.32 8.49
CA VAL A 121 7.35 -6.43 8.64
C VAL A 121 6.48 -6.47 7.39
N VAL A 122 7.08 -6.49 6.19
CA VAL A 122 6.33 -6.63 4.92
C VAL A 122 5.52 -7.92 4.91
N ILE A 123 6.13 -9.06 5.24
CA ILE A 123 5.44 -10.36 5.27
C ILE A 123 4.29 -10.34 6.30
N GLU A 124 4.55 -9.89 7.53
CA GLU A 124 3.52 -9.78 8.57
C GLU A 124 2.37 -8.85 8.14
N SER A 125 2.66 -7.77 7.44
CA SER A 125 1.64 -6.83 6.95
C SER A 125 0.78 -7.46 5.86
N TYR A 126 1.38 -8.20 4.93
CA TYR A 126 0.63 -8.92 3.91
C TYR A 126 -0.24 -10.04 4.48
N LEU A 127 0.24 -10.78 5.48
CA LEU A 127 -0.57 -11.79 6.16
C LEU A 127 -1.81 -11.17 6.80
N LYS A 128 -1.65 -10.05 7.52
CA LYS A 128 -2.79 -9.32 8.11
C LYS A 128 -3.76 -8.79 7.05
N LEU A 129 -3.24 -8.31 5.92
CA LEU A 129 -4.04 -7.84 4.81
C LEU A 129 -4.92 -8.97 4.24
N LEU A 130 -4.31 -10.12 3.96
CA LEU A 130 -5.03 -11.29 3.43
C LEU A 130 -6.04 -11.85 4.44
N GLU A 131 -5.72 -11.80 5.73
CA GLU A 131 -6.64 -12.18 6.82
C GLU A 131 -7.85 -11.25 6.88
N HIS A 132 -7.62 -9.93 6.84
CA HIS A 132 -8.69 -8.93 6.83
C HIS A 132 -9.63 -9.09 5.63
N GLU A 133 -9.09 -9.42 4.47
CA GLU A 133 -9.86 -9.66 3.24
C GLU A 133 -10.50 -11.06 3.16
N GLY A 134 -10.37 -11.87 4.20
CA GLY A 134 -10.88 -13.23 4.23
C GLY A 134 -10.22 -14.17 3.20
N ARG A 135 -9.00 -13.86 2.76
CA ARG A 135 -8.24 -14.65 1.78
C ARG A 135 -7.32 -15.70 2.41
N ILE A 136 -7.13 -15.63 3.72
CA ILE A 136 -6.51 -16.70 4.51
C ILE A 136 -7.62 -17.48 5.17
N HIS A 137 -7.70 -18.76 4.86
CA HIS A 137 -8.63 -19.69 5.47
C HIS A 137 -7.88 -20.55 6.46
N ASP A 138 -8.52 -20.87 7.60
CA ASP A 138 -8.00 -21.84 8.60
C ASP A 138 -7.91 -23.26 8.02
N GLU A 139 -8.64 -23.52 6.94
CA GLU A 139 -8.58 -24.76 6.20
C GLU A 139 -7.82 -24.56 4.89
N PHE A 140 -6.88 -25.46 4.62
CA PHE A 140 -6.18 -25.51 3.35
C PHE A 140 -7.15 -26.01 2.27
N ILE A 141 -7.73 -25.08 1.51
CA ILE A 141 -8.64 -25.38 0.40
C ILE A 141 -7.91 -25.12 -0.92
N CYS A 142 -7.99 -26.09 -1.82
CA CYS A 142 -7.39 -25.96 -3.15
C CYS A 142 -8.16 -24.95 -4.00
N PHE A 143 -7.46 -23.97 -4.54
CA PHE A 143 -8.04 -22.95 -5.43
C PHE A 143 -8.63 -23.53 -6.72
N ASN A 144 -8.06 -24.63 -7.24
CA ASN A 144 -8.49 -25.20 -8.52
C ASN A 144 -9.70 -26.14 -8.40
N CYS A 145 -9.78 -26.96 -7.34
CA CYS A 145 -10.84 -27.96 -7.22
C CYS A 145 -11.76 -27.74 -6.01
N GLU A 146 -11.51 -26.70 -5.20
CA GLU A 146 -12.29 -26.33 -4.01
C GLU A 146 -12.37 -27.43 -2.92
N GLN A 147 -11.51 -28.44 -3.01
CA GLN A 147 -11.44 -29.51 -2.03
C GLN A 147 -10.37 -29.21 -0.99
N LYS A 148 -10.54 -29.78 0.23
CA LYS A 148 -9.58 -29.67 1.31
C LYS A 148 -8.25 -30.33 0.93
N ILE A 149 -7.14 -29.64 1.24
CA ILE A 149 -5.78 -30.14 1.05
C ILE A 149 -5.37 -30.82 2.35
N GLU A 150 -5.18 -32.14 2.31
CA GLU A 150 -4.77 -32.94 3.46
C GLU A 150 -3.25 -33.08 3.60
N GLU A 151 -2.52 -32.82 2.52
CA GLU A 151 -1.06 -32.82 2.44
C GLU A 151 -0.49 -31.40 2.43
N ASP A 152 0.84 -31.27 2.26
CA ASP A 152 1.47 -29.94 2.14
C ASP A 152 0.97 -29.20 0.91
N PRO A 153 0.41 -27.98 1.07
CA PRO A 153 -0.10 -27.21 -0.05
C PRO A 153 1.01 -26.69 -0.95
N THR A 154 0.78 -26.70 -2.26
CA THR A 154 1.61 -25.96 -3.20
C THR A 154 1.09 -24.54 -3.33
N LEU A 155 1.96 -23.53 -3.14
CA LEU A 155 1.62 -22.14 -3.35
C LEU A 155 1.75 -21.77 -4.82
N ILE A 156 0.66 -21.25 -5.37
CA ILE A 156 0.62 -20.71 -6.73
C ILE A 156 0.57 -19.17 -6.70
N ARG A 157 0.57 -18.55 -7.86
CA ARG A 157 0.58 -17.11 -8.02
C ARG A 157 -0.50 -16.44 -7.17
N GLY A 158 -0.13 -15.42 -6.40
CA GLY A 158 -1.04 -14.70 -5.49
C GLY A 158 -1.21 -15.37 -4.12
N PHE A 159 -0.29 -16.26 -3.71
CA PHE A 159 -0.35 -17.00 -2.45
C PHE A 159 -1.57 -17.92 -2.32
N LEU A 160 -2.16 -18.32 -3.45
CA LEU A 160 -3.24 -19.29 -3.46
C LEU A 160 -2.68 -20.69 -3.21
N MET A 161 -3.43 -21.48 -2.44
CA MET A 161 -3.06 -22.86 -2.13
C MET A 161 -3.70 -23.82 -3.14
N ALA A 162 -2.95 -24.81 -3.55
CA ALA A 162 -3.47 -25.85 -4.47
C ALA A 162 -2.85 -27.20 -4.12
N HIS A 163 -3.56 -28.30 -4.50
CA HIS A 163 -2.94 -29.62 -4.54
C HIS A 163 -1.83 -29.63 -5.59
N GLN A 164 -0.74 -30.33 -5.32
CA GLN A 164 0.35 -30.47 -6.27
C GLN A 164 -0.14 -31.00 -7.64
N GLU A 165 -1.04 -31.95 -7.61
CA GLU A 165 -1.65 -32.54 -8.81
C GLU A 165 -2.49 -31.54 -9.61
N CYS A 166 -3.20 -30.62 -8.93
CA CYS A 166 -4.02 -29.59 -9.58
C CYS A 166 -3.21 -28.49 -10.24
N VAL A 167 -1.93 -28.33 -9.89
CA VAL A 167 -1.04 -27.33 -10.50
C VAL A 167 -0.44 -27.85 -11.81
N TYR A 168 -0.19 -29.17 -11.92
CA TYR A 168 0.50 -29.79 -13.04
C TYR A 168 -0.45 -30.49 -14.03
N SER A 169 -1.77 -30.35 -13.87
CA SER A 169 -2.80 -31.00 -14.69
C SER A 169 -3.16 -30.23 -15.97
N HIS A 170 -2.30 -29.31 -16.45
CA HIS A 170 -2.51 -28.58 -17.71
C HIS A 170 -1.34 -28.71 -18.65
#